data_573b90e3db52e0f2691605f41d8b4e09
#
_entry.id   573b90e3db52e0f2691605f41d8b4e09
#
_cell.length_a   1.000
_cell.length_b   1.000
_cell.length_c   1.000
_cell.angle_alpha   90.00
_cell.angle_beta   90.00
_cell.angle_gamma   90.00
#
_symmetry.space_group_name_H-M   'P 1'
#
loop_
_entity.id
_entity.type
_entity.pdbx_description
1 polymer ?
#
loop_
_entity_poly.entity_id
_entity_poly.type
_entity_poly.pdbx_seq_one_letter_code
_entity_poly.pdbx_strand_id
1 'polypeptide(L)'
;LIENKRADEIVQDIYGLLASFKLRVYDPVTGLGVVKAVQIRSAHVTGELLVTIVTAGPVFPSRNNFTKALLKLHPEITSVVQNIKDNDSSMILGTREKVLYGKGYITDELCGKKFRISSRSFYQVNSVQTEKLYNIAIDAAGLTGKERILDAYCGIGTIGICAADRTKEVLSVELNPDAAQDADANVRLNELFNVTVYAEDAGRFMQEMAEQKAPLDVLFMDPPRSGSTEEFLEAALTLWPGKIVYISCNPETLGRDLEILTKGGYRM
;
A
#
# COMPACT_ATOMS: atom_id res chain seq x y z
N LEU A 1 -9.09 17.53 10.34
CA LEU A 1 -8.28 16.49 10.97
C LEU A 1 -8.45 15.20 10.16
N ILE A 2 -7.35 14.60 9.74
CA ILE A 2 -7.30 13.37 8.96
C ILE A 2 -7.46 12.16 9.89
N GLU A 3 -7.27 12.36 11.19
CA GLU A 3 -7.27 11.31 12.20
C GLU A 3 -8.68 10.90 12.61
N ASN A 4 -8.86 9.60 12.79
CA ASN A 4 -10.08 9.04 13.35
C ASN A 4 -10.06 9.23 14.88
N LYS A 5 -11.06 9.88 15.47
CA LYS A 5 -11.16 10.09 16.93
C LYS A 5 -11.02 8.79 17.74
N ARG A 6 -11.50 7.68 17.21
CA ARG A 6 -11.34 6.35 17.84
C ARG A 6 -9.88 5.91 17.91
N ALA A 7 -9.04 6.30 16.93
CA ALA A 7 -7.64 5.96 16.96
C ALA A 7 -6.93 6.61 18.16
N ASP A 8 -7.26 7.87 18.46
CA ASP A 8 -6.69 8.58 19.61
C ASP A 8 -7.08 7.91 20.94
N GLU A 9 -8.35 7.54 21.09
CA GLU A 9 -8.87 6.83 22.28
C GLU A 9 -8.13 5.50 22.47
N ILE A 10 -8.01 4.69 21.40
CA ILE A 10 -7.30 3.42 21.42
C ILE A 10 -5.82 3.61 21.83
N VAL A 11 -5.13 4.64 21.29
CA VAL A 11 -3.72 4.93 21.65
C VAL A 11 -3.60 5.27 23.14
N GLN A 12 -4.50 6.11 23.68
CA GLN A 12 -4.49 6.48 25.11
C GLN A 12 -4.72 5.25 26.00
N ASP A 13 -5.69 4.41 25.65
CA ASP A 13 -5.98 3.21 26.42
C ASP A 13 -4.85 2.16 26.31
N ILE A 14 -4.21 2.02 25.15
CA ILE A 14 -2.98 1.22 25.02
C ILE A 14 -1.90 1.73 25.98
N TYR A 15 -1.69 3.05 26.06
CA TYR A 15 -0.73 3.63 26.98
C TYR A 15 -1.05 3.29 28.44
N GLY A 16 -2.33 3.41 28.83
CA GLY A 16 -2.81 3.01 30.16
C GLY A 16 -2.62 1.50 30.44
N LEU A 17 -2.87 0.65 29.46
CA LEU A 17 -2.64 -0.79 29.55
C LEU A 17 -1.15 -1.13 29.68
N LEU A 18 -0.26 -0.44 28.97
CA LEU A 18 1.20 -0.64 29.13
C LEU A 18 1.61 -0.45 30.58
N ALA A 19 1.14 0.61 31.23
CA ALA A 19 1.42 0.86 32.66
C ALA A 19 0.85 -0.24 33.55
N SER A 20 -0.39 -0.68 33.32
CA SER A 20 -1.08 -1.73 34.10
C SER A 20 -0.39 -3.08 34.01
N PHE A 21 0.17 -3.40 32.85
CA PHE A 21 0.93 -4.64 32.59
C PHE A 21 2.41 -4.51 32.90
N LYS A 22 2.87 -3.37 33.46
CA LYS A 22 4.28 -3.05 33.74
C LYS A 22 5.18 -3.19 32.52
N LEU A 23 4.66 -2.87 31.33
CA LEU A 23 5.39 -2.84 30.07
C LEU A 23 5.95 -1.45 29.87
N ARG A 24 7.26 -1.36 29.64
CA ARG A 24 7.90 -0.07 29.38
C ARG A 24 7.84 0.28 27.90
N VAL A 25 7.57 1.55 27.62
CA VAL A 25 7.82 2.12 26.30
C VAL A 25 9.33 2.05 26.01
N TYR A 26 9.69 1.73 24.79
CA TYR A 26 11.10 1.61 24.40
C TYR A 26 11.77 2.99 24.41
N ASP A 27 12.90 3.04 25.08
CA ASP A 27 13.78 4.22 25.12
C ASP A 27 14.98 3.96 24.18
N PRO A 28 15.13 4.73 23.09
CA PRO A 28 16.22 4.54 22.13
C PRO A 28 17.61 4.86 22.70
N VAL A 29 17.69 5.65 23.78
CA VAL A 29 18.98 6.02 24.42
C VAL A 29 19.52 4.86 25.24
N THR A 30 18.65 4.23 26.03
CA THR A 30 19.04 3.13 26.91
C THR A 30 18.87 1.74 26.29
N GLY A 31 18.14 1.62 25.19
CA GLY A 31 17.78 0.35 24.56
C GLY A 31 16.79 -0.47 25.39
N LEU A 32 16.20 0.09 26.45
CA LEU A 32 15.29 -0.60 27.36
C LEU A 32 13.83 -0.31 26.99
N GLY A 33 12.99 -1.32 27.17
CA GLY A 33 11.55 -1.24 26.92
C GLY A 33 11.08 -2.23 25.86
N VAL A 34 9.78 -2.36 25.71
CA VAL A 34 9.16 -3.39 24.86
C VAL A 34 8.49 -2.76 23.65
N VAL A 35 7.70 -1.72 23.81
CA VAL A 35 6.87 -1.14 22.75
C VAL A 35 7.53 0.10 22.18
N LYS A 36 7.82 0.07 20.88
CA LYS A 36 8.42 1.18 20.13
C LYS A 36 7.38 2.13 19.56
N ALA A 37 6.28 1.59 19.03
CA ALA A 37 5.23 2.37 18.39
C ALA A 37 3.90 1.60 18.39
N VAL A 38 2.84 2.33 18.12
CA VAL A 38 1.52 1.78 17.81
C VAL A 38 1.07 2.39 16.50
N GLN A 39 0.61 1.55 15.57
CA GLN A 39 -0.05 1.98 14.34
C GLN A 39 -1.50 1.55 14.38
N ILE A 40 -2.42 2.43 14.05
CA ILE A 40 -3.84 2.12 13.89
C ILE A 40 -4.24 2.41 12.45
N ARG A 41 -4.86 1.42 11.82
CA ARG A 41 -5.48 1.55 10.51
C ARG A 41 -6.99 1.42 10.65
N SER A 42 -7.71 2.33 10.03
CA SER A 42 -9.16 2.35 10.00
C SER A 42 -9.63 2.26 8.55
N ALA A 43 -10.41 1.26 8.26
CA ALA A 43 -11.12 1.16 6.99
C ALA A 43 -12.25 2.19 6.94
N HIS A 44 -12.38 2.87 5.80
CA HIS A 44 -13.34 3.96 5.65
C HIS A 44 -14.78 3.45 5.47
N VAL A 45 -14.97 2.45 4.63
CA VAL A 45 -16.29 1.91 4.28
C VAL A 45 -16.74 0.85 5.28
N THR A 46 -15.87 -0.11 5.58
CA THR A 46 -16.23 -1.24 6.46
C THR A 46 -16.18 -0.89 7.94
N GLY A 47 -15.44 0.16 8.31
CA GLY A 47 -15.22 0.54 9.71
C GLY A 47 -14.30 -0.41 10.48
N GLU A 48 -13.69 -1.40 9.83
CA GLU A 48 -12.74 -2.33 10.43
C GLU A 48 -11.50 -1.59 10.96
N LEU A 49 -10.98 -2.05 12.12
CA LEU A 49 -9.82 -1.47 12.78
C LEU A 49 -8.71 -2.51 12.96
N LEU A 50 -7.51 -2.16 12.49
CA LEU A 50 -6.28 -2.93 12.71
C LEU A 50 -5.36 -2.16 13.65
N VAL A 51 -5.01 -2.78 14.77
CA VAL A 51 -4.02 -2.26 15.72
C VAL A 51 -2.72 -3.05 15.57
N THR A 52 -1.65 -2.35 15.25
CA THR A 52 -0.30 -2.92 15.17
C THR A 52 0.55 -2.40 16.32
N ILE A 53 0.99 -3.30 17.19
CA ILE A 53 1.88 -2.99 18.31
C ILE A 53 3.30 -3.33 17.88
N VAL A 54 4.14 -2.30 17.72
CA VAL A 54 5.52 -2.46 17.31
C VAL A 54 6.40 -2.69 18.53
N THR A 55 7.05 -3.85 18.59
CA THR A 55 7.91 -4.26 19.71
C THR A 55 9.39 -4.27 19.34
N ALA A 56 10.26 -3.95 20.30
CA ALA A 56 11.72 -3.93 20.12
C ALA A 56 12.32 -5.32 19.88
N GLY A 57 11.57 -6.37 20.17
CA GLY A 57 11.99 -7.76 19.98
C GLY A 57 10.79 -8.70 19.97
N PRO A 58 11.03 -10.01 19.79
CA PRO A 58 9.94 -11.01 19.66
C PRO A 58 9.19 -11.27 20.97
N VAL A 59 9.77 -10.87 22.10
CA VAL A 59 9.16 -11.07 23.42
C VAL A 59 8.22 -9.93 23.74
N PHE A 60 6.94 -10.24 23.82
CA PHE A 60 5.91 -9.34 24.32
C PHE A 60 5.27 -9.98 25.55
N PRO A 61 5.71 -9.59 26.77
CA PRO A 61 5.21 -10.17 27.99
C PRO A 61 3.71 -10.01 28.14
N SER A 62 3.04 -11.04 28.63
CA SER A 62 1.59 -11.06 28.87
C SER A 62 0.73 -10.72 27.64
N ARG A 63 1.24 -10.83 26.41
CA ARG A 63 0.59 -10.40 25.18
C ARG A 63 -0.89 -10.86 25.06
N ASN A 64 -1.19 -12.11 25.45
CA ASN A 64 -2.55 -12.66 25.36
C ASN A 64 -3.52 -11.92 26.30
N ASN A 65 -3.08 -11.65 27.52
CA ASN A 65 -3.89 -10.91 28.50
C ASN A 65 -3.99 -9.44 28.14
N PHE A 66 -2.90 -8.85 27.63
CA PHE A 66 -2.89 -7.48 27.10
C PHE A 66 -3.89 -7.33 25.96
N THR A 67 -3.85 -8.24 24.98
CA THR A 67 -4.78 -8.23 23.83
C THR A 67 -6.23 -8.41 24.31
N LYS A 68 -6.50 -9.31 25.25
CA LYS A 68 -7.84 -9.48 25.82
C LYS A 68 -8.33 -8.23 26.55
N ALA A 69 -7.46 -7.54 27.29
CA ALA A 69 -7.80 -6.31 27.99
C ALA A 69 -8.10 -5.17 26.98
N LEU A 70 -7.29 -5.05 25.91
CA LEU A 70 -7.52 -4.09 24.84
C LEU A 70 -8.86 -4.33 24.14
N LEU A 71 -9.17 -5.57 23.77
CA LEU A 71 -10.44 -5.94 23.14
C LEU A 71 -11.66 -5.78 24.06
N LYS A 72 -11.47 -5.84 25.36
CA LYS A 72 -12.54 -5.53 26.33
C LYS A 72 -12.87 -4.04 26.37
N LEU A 73 -11.88 -3.17 26.19
CA LEU A 73 -12.07 -1.71 26.11
C LEU A 73 -12.59 -1.30 24.73
N HIS A 74 -12.09 -1.96 23.69
CA HIS A 74 -12.36 -1.65 22.28
C HIS A 74 -12.82 -2.90 21.53
N PRO A 75 -14.08 -3.35 21.71
CA PRO A 75 -14.62 -4.54 21.04
C PRO A 75 -14.78 -4.36 19.53
N GLU A 76 -14.71 -3.13 19.03
CA GLU A 76 -14.74 -2.79 17.62
C GLU A 76 -13.43 -3.10 16.88
N ILE A 77 -12.32 -3.39 17.59
CA ILE A 77 -11.05 -3.76 16.95
C ILE A 77 -11.22 -5.11 16.24
N THR A 78 -11.00 -5.09 14.94
CA THR A 78 -11.15 -6.27 14.08
C THR A 78 -9.91 -7.16 14.10
N SER A 79 -8.73 -6.57 14.25
CA SER A 79 -7.47 -7.30 14.24
C SER A 79 -6.39 -6.63 15.07
N VAL A 80 -5.53 -7.45 15.73
CA VAL A 80 -4.36 -6.99 16.48
C VAL A 80 -3.14 -7.76 16.02
N VAL A 81 -2.08 -7.04 15.67
CA VAL A 81 -0.80 -7.59 15.21
C VAL A 81 0.34 -7.10 16.09
N GLN A 82 1.25 -7.98 16.46
CA GLN A 82 2.58 -7.63 16.97
C GLN A 82 3.51 -7.53 15.76
N ASN A 83 4.08 -6.36 15.51
CA ASN A 83 5.17 -6.18 14.57
C ASN A 83 6.50 -6.14 15.33
N ILE A 84 7.50 -6.89 14.87
CA ILE A 84 8.80 -7.04 15.55
C ILE A 84 9.81 -6.19 14.81
N LYS A 85 10.25 -5.10 15.48
CA LYS A 85 11.21 -4.13 14.98
C LYS A 85 12.49 -4.21 15.82
N ASP A 86 13.31 -5.19 15.52
CA ASP A 86 14.57 -5.51 16.22
C ASP A 86 15.84 -4.99 15.53
N ASN A 87 15.66 -4.11 14.53
CA ASN A 87 16.74 -3.44 13.83
C ASN A 87 16.65 -1.90 13.95
N ASP A 88 17.72 -1.20 13.57
CA ASP A 88 17.83 0.27 13.66
C ASP A 88 17.52 0.98 12.32
N SER A 89 16.79 0.32 11.40
CA SER A 89 16.37 1.00 10.17
C SER A 89 15.41 2.17 10.47
N SER A 90 15.36 3.15 9.58
CA SER A 90 14.46 4.32 9.68
C SER A 90 12.97 3.98 9.54
N MET A 91 12.65 2.76 9.10
CA MET A 91 11.26 2.31 8.98
C MET A 91 10.63 2.10 10.36
N ILE A 92 9.38 2.50 10.53
CA ILE A 92 8.64 2.31 11.80
C ILE A 92 8.37 0.82 12.05
N LEU A 93 8.03 0.08 10.99
CA LEU A 93 7.71 -1.34 11.06
C LEU A 93 8.92 -2.23 10.75
N GLY A 94 9.01 -3.34 11.46
CA GLY A 94 9.93 -4.44 11.15
C GLY A 94 9.37 -5.38 10.08
N THR A 95 10.16 -6.39 9.71
CA THR A 95 9.80 -7.36 8.67
C THR A 95 9.01 -8.57 9.19
N ARG A 96 9.02 -8.81 10.50
CA ARG A 96 8.36 -9.97 11.12
C ARG A 96 7.12 -9.55 11.89
N GLU A 97 6.06 -10.35 11.75
CA GLU A 97 4.78 -10.10 12.40
C GLU A 97 4.20 -11.35 13.05
N LYS A 98 3.36 -11.11 14.04
CA LYS A 98 2.57 -12.14 14.70
C LYS A 98 1.15 -11.64 14.91
N VAL A 99 0.18 -12.34 14.36
CA VAL A 99 -1.23 -12.06 14.63
C VAL A 99 -1.56 -12.45 16.07
N LEU A 100 -2.08 -11.50 16.83
CA LEU A 100 -2.53 -11.70 18.21
C LEU A 100 -4.03 -11.90 18.31
N TYR A 101 -4.78 -11.28 17.39
CA TYR A 101 -6.24 -11.39 17.28
C TYR A 101 -6.69 -11.11 15.85
N GLY A 102 -7.78 -11.74 15.43
CA GLY A 102 -8.40 -11.55 14.12
C GLY A 102 -7.59 -12.14 12.97
N LYS A 103 -7.72 -11.55 11.79
CA LYS A 103 -7.14 -12.05 10.53
C LYS A 103 -5.73 -11.55 10.26
N GLY A 104 -5.24 -10.53 11.01
CA GLY A 104 -3.96 -9.85 10.77
C GLY A 104 -4.05 -8.75 9.69
N TYR A 105 -5.23 -8.47 9.19
CA TYR A 105 -5.53 -7.42 8.21
C TYR A 105 -6.96 -6.91 8.40
N ILE A 106 -7.27 -5.81 7.76
CA ILE A 106 -8.62 -5.27 7.58
C ILE A 106 -8.98 -5.25 6.11
N THR A 107 -10.27 -5.11 5.82
CA THR A 107 -10.79 -4.97 4.47
C THR A 107 -11.46 -3.62 4.32
N ASP A 108 -11.19 -2.91 3.22
CA ASP A 108 -11.89 -1.68 2.87
C ASP A 108 -12.40 -1.75 1.42
N GLU A 109 -13.19 -0.77 1.00
CA GLU A 109 -13.69 -0.65 -0.36
C GLU A 109 -13.20 0.66 -1.00
N LEU A 110 -12.81 0.57 -2.28
CA LEU A 110 -12.39 1.71 -3.09
C LEU A 110 -12.82 1.46 -4.56
N CYS A 111 -13.48 2.44 -5.19
CA CYS A 111 -13.99 2.31 -6.56
C CYS A 111 -14.85 1.03 -6.78
N GLY A 112 -15.62 0.62 -5.76
CA GLY A 112 -16.45 -0.59 -5.81
C GLY A 112 -15.67 -1.91 -5.73
N LYS A 113 -14.37 -1.88 -5.45
CA LYS A 113 -13.51 -3.05 -5.25
C LYS A 113 -13.11 -3.19 -3.78
N LYS A 114 -12.91 -4.44 -3.35
CA LYS A 114 -12.48 -4.77 -1.98
C LYS A 114 -10.98 -4.89 -1.90
N PHE A 115 -10.39 -4.32 -0.85
CA PHE A 115 -8.95 -4.37 -0.62
C PHE A 115 -8.65 -4.90 0.76
N ARG A 116 -7.83 -5.95 0.83
CA ARG A 116 -7.17 -6.39 2.03
C ARG A 116 -6.01 -5.44 2.31
N ILE A 117 -5.95 -4.94 3.54
CA ILE A 117 -4.96 -3.97 4.00
C ILE A 117 -4.25 -4.57 5.22
N SER A 118 -3.00 -4.97 5.04
CA SER A 118 -2.15 -5.45 6.14
C SER A 118 -1.50 -4.26 6.86
N SER A 119 -0.83 -4.54 7.99
CA SER A 119 -0.08 -3.51 8.73
C SER A 119 1.02 -2.85 7.89
N ARG A 120 1.64 -3.59 6.97
CA ARG A 120 2.80 -3.19 6.15
C ARG A 120 2.43 -2.69 4.75
N SER A 121 1.18 -2.88 4.31
CA SER A 121 0.73 -2.39 3.01
C SER A 121 0.65 -0.86 3.00
N PHE A 122 1.05 -0.24 1.88
CA PHE A 122 0.67 1.15 1.64
C PHE A 122 -0.79 1.18 1.16
N TYR A 123 -1.59 2.03 1.78
CA TYR A 123 -2.95 2.34 1.37
C TYR A 123 -3.22 3.81 1.66
N GLN A 124 -3.83 4.50 0.73
CA GLN A 124 -4.06 5.95 0.82
C GLN A 124 -4.96 6.28 2.00
N VAL A 125 -4.52 7.20 2.86
CA VAL A 125 -5.21 7.55 4.11
C VAL A 125 -6.57 8.21 3.87
N ASN A 126 -6.69 9.00 2.81
CA ASN A 126 -7.94 9.70 2.45
C ASN A 126 -8.67 8.96 1.33
N SER A 127 -9.37 7.88 1.66
CA SER A 127 -10.07 7.02 0.70
C SER A 127 -11.05 7.79 -0.18
N VAL A 128 -11.76 8.79 0.36
CA VAL A 128 -12.71 9.60 -0.42
C VAL A 128 -12.02 10.41 -1.53
N GLN A 129 -10.86 11.01 -1.23
CA GLN A 129 -10.12 11.75 -2.26
C GLN A 129 -9.38 10.81 -3.21
N THR A 130 -8.92 9.67 -2.70
CA THR A 130 -8.29 8.63 -3.52
C THR A 130 -9.25 8.07 -4.56
N GLU A 131 -10.49 7.80 -4.18
CA GLU A 131 -11.51 7.34 -5.13
C GLU A 131 -11.77 8.35 -6.25
N LYS A 132 -11.86 9.64 -5.91
CA LYS A 132 -11.99 10.71 -6.92
C LYS A 132 -10.78 10.76 -7.85
N LEU A 133 -9.57 10.71 -7.28
CA LEU A 133 -8.33 10.73 -8.04
C LEU A 133 -8.24 9.55 -9.00
N TYR A 134 -8.53 8.33 -8.53
CA TYR A 134 -8.45 7.13 -9.35
C TYR A 134 -9.53 7.12 -10.43
N ASN A 135 -10.76 7.56 -10.13
CA ASN A 135 -11.79 7.70 -11.15
C ASN A 135 -11.36 8.70 -12.25
N ILE A 136 -10.80 9.86 -11.89
CA ILE A 136 -10.26 10.82 -12.87
C ILE A 136 -9.14 10.18 -13.71
N ALA A 137 -8.21 9.46 -13.07
CA ALA A 137 -7.10 8.82 -13.76
C ALA A 137 -7.59 7.73 -14.75
N ILE A 138 -8.53 6.89 -14.31
CA ILE A 138 -9.11 5.82 -15.14
C ILE A 138 -9.93 6.40 -16.28
N ASP A 139 -10.67 7.49 -16.04
CA ASP A 139 -11.44 8.18 -17.10
C ASP A 139 -10.51 8.85 -18.11
N ALA A 140 -9.40 9.48 -17.66
CA ALA A 140 -8.39 10.06 -18.54
C ALA A 140 -7.72 9.00 -19.44
N ALA A 141 -7.58 7.77 -18.95
CA ALA A 141 -7.08 6.65 -19.74
C ALA A 141 -7.96 6.31 -20.93
N GLY A 142 -9.30 6.56 -20.85
CA GLY A 142 -10.25 6.33 -21.93
C GLY A 142 -10.40 4.87 -22.31
N LEU A 143 -10.45 4.00 -21.30
CA LEU A 143 -10.51 2.55 -21.46
C LEU A 143 -11.83 2.09 -22.08
N THR A 144 -11.75 1.14 -23.02
CA THR A 144 -12.90 0.62 -23.82
C THR A 144 -13.14 -0.88 -23.60
N GLY A 145 -12.35 -1.54 -22.75
CA GLY A 145 -12.40 -2.99 -22.53
C GLY A 145 -11.47 -3.79 -23.47
N LYS A 146 -10.67 -3.13 -24.30
CA LYS A 146 -9.77 -3.78 -25.26
C LYS A 146 -8.29 -3.61 -24.93
N GLU A 147 -8.00 -2.69 -24.04
CA GLU A 147 -6.63 -2.25 -23.72
C GLU A 147 -5.92 -3.26 -22.84
N ARG A 148 -4.62 -3.43 -23.11
CA ARG A 148 -3.63 -3.99 -22.21
C ARG A 148 -2.99 -2.84 -21.45
N ILE A 149 -3.14 -2.83 -20.14
CA ILE A 149 -2.58 -1.77 -19.29
C ILE A 149 -1.48 -2.30 -18.38
N LEU A 150 -0.55 -1.43 -18.03
CA LEU A 150 0.43 -1.66 -16.98
C LEU A 150 0.13 -0.70 -15.82
N ASP A 151 -0.01 -1.23 -14.61
CA ASP A 151 -0.03 -0.51 -13.34
C ASP A 151 1.35 -0.65 -12.70
N ALA A 152 2.23 0.30 -12.98
CA ALA A 152 3.58 0.33 -12.48
C ALA A 152 3.62 0.97 -11.09
N TYR A 153 4.42 0.41 -10.18
CA TYR A 153 4.45 0.78 -8.75
C TYR A 153 3.11 0.51 -8.04
N CYS A 154 2.47 -0.63 -8.36
CA CYS A 154 1.07 -0.89 -8.05
C CYS A 154 0.75 -1.00 -6.55
N GLY A 155 1.75 -1.15 -5.66
CA GLY A 155 1.52 -1.38 -4.24
C GLY A 155 0.67 -2.64 -4.01
N ILE A 156 -0.49 -2.48 -3.39
CA ILE A 156 -1.45 -3.57 -3.21
C ILE A 156 -2.44 -3.71 -4.39
N GLY A 157 -2.09 -3.16 -5.55
CA GLY A 157 -2.82 -3.29 -6.81
C GLY A 157 -4.00 -2.34 -6.97
N THR A 158 -4.02 -1.21 -6.26
CA THR A 158 -5.24 -0.38 -6.15
C THR A 158 -5.70 0.20 -7.48
N ILE A 159 -4.81 0.75 -8.32
CA ILE A 159 -5.20 1.39 -9.60
C ILE A 159 -5.60 0.32 -10.60
N GLY A 160 -4.76 -0.70 -10.79
CA GLY A 160 -5.01 -1.77 -11.75
C GLY A 160 -6.29 -2.54 -11.47
N ILE A 161 -6.56 -2.87 -10.19
CA ILE A 161 -7.79 -3.56 -9.76
C ILE A 161 -9.03 -2.67 -9.98
N CYS A 162 -8.96 -1.37 -9.68
CA CYS A 162 -10.07 -0.44 -9.94
C CYS A 162 -10.36 -0.28 -11.44
N ALA A 163 -9.33 -0.38 -12.31
CA ALA A 163 -9.45 -0.29 -13.75
C ALA A 163 -9.87 -1.61 -14.42
N ALA A 164 -9.79 -2.75 -13.74
CA ALA A 164 -9.86 -4.09 -14.32
C ALA A 164 -11.14 -4.36 -15.13
N ASP A 165 -12.29 -3.89 -14.65
CA ASP A 165 -13.58 -4.12 -15.36
C ASP A 165 -13.67 -3.36 -16.70
N ARG A 166 -12.77 -2.40 -16.93
CA ARG A 166 -12.75 -1.54 -18.12
C ARG A 166 -11.59 -1.86 -19.07
N THR A 167 -10.87 -2.96 -18.82
CA THR A 167 -9.67 -3.36 -19.59
C THR A 167 -9.75 -4.80 -20.05
N LYS A 168 -8.98 -5.14 -21.07
CA LYS A 168 -8.79 -6.52 -21.50
C LYS A 168 -7.83 -7.25 -20.55
N GLU A 169 -6.74 -6.57 -20.16
CA GLU A 169 -5.66 -7.17 -19.38
C GLU A 169 -4.96 -6.08 -18.55
N VAL A 170 -4.63 -6.43 -17.31
CA VAL A 170 -3.87 -5.61 -16.39
C VAL A 170 -2.60 -6.36 -16.00
N LEU A 171 -1.45 -5.73 -16.21
CA LEU A 171 -0.17 -6.12 -15.64
C LEU A 171 0.10 -5.20 -14.46
N SER A 172 0.24 -5.73 -13.25
CA SER A 172 0.55 -4.96 -12.04
C SER A 172 1.94 -5.31 -11.55
N VAL A 173 2.81 -4.31 -11.35
CA VAL A 173 4.21 -4.54 -10.99
C VAL A 173 4.55 -3.82 -9.70
N GLU A 174 5.12 -4.54 -8.74
CA GLU A 174 5.50 -4.04 -7.42
C GLU A 174 6.83 -4.64 -6.97
N LEU A 175 7.76 -3.78 -6.56
CA LEU A 175 9.09 -4.19 -6.09
C LEU A 175 9.03 -4.91 -4.72
N ASN A 176 8.15 -4.46 -3.84
CA ASN A 176 8.02 -5.03 -2.50
C ASN A 176 7.22 -6.36 -2.55
N PRO A 177 7.84 -7.51 -2.28
CA PRO A 177 7.17 -8.80 -2.41
C PRO A 177 5.99 -8.98 -1.46
N ASP A 178 5.97 -8.32 -0.30
CA ASP A 178 4.82 -8.38 0.61
C ASP A 178 3.63 -7.59 0.05
N ALA A 179 3.89 -6.43 -0.57
CA ALA A 179 2.85 -5.64 -1.22
C ALA A 179 2.32 -6.35 -2.48
N ALA A 180 3.19 -6.97 -3.27
CA ALA A 180 2.80 -7.78 -4.41
C ALA A 180 1.95 -9.00 -3.99
N GLN A 181 2.27 -9.63 -2.86
CA GLN A 181 1.45 -10.71 -2.29
C GLN A 181 0.07 -10.21 -1.85
N ASP A 182 -0.01 -9.04 -1.23
CA ASP A 182 -1.30 -8.41 -0.89
C ASP A 182 -2.07 -8.02 -2.15
N ALA A 183 -1.41 -7.52 -3.23
CA ALA A 183 -2.03 -7.25 -4.52
C ALA A 183 -2.65 -8.51 -5.14
N ASP A 184 -1.92 -9.61 -5.17
CA ASP A 184 -2.41 -10.89 -5.68
C ASP A 184 -3.59 -11.44 -4.84
N ALA A 185 -3.55 -11.25 -3.51
CA ALA A 185 -4.68 -11.56 -2.64
C ALA A 185 -5.91 -10.69 -2.95
N ASN A 186 -5.70 -9.40 -3.30
CA ASN A 186 -6.75 -8.47 -3.68
C ASN A 186 -7.35 -8.80 -5.05
N VAL A 187 -6.55 -9.24 -6.01
CA VAL A 187 -7.03 -9.76 -7.31
C VAL A 187 -7.99 -10.94 -7.08
N ARG A 188 -7.60 -11.90 -6.24
CA ARG A 188 -8.45 -13.06 -5.91
C ARG A 188 -9.69 -12.66 -5.12
N LEU A 189 -9.59 -11.70 -4.19
CA LEU A 189 -10.71 -11.20 -3.38
C LEU A 189 -11.81 -10.59 -4.25
N ASN A 190 -11.43 -9.99 -5.39
CA ASN A 190 -12.35 -9.38 -6.34
C ASN A 190 -12.69 -10.30 -7.53
N GLU A 191 -12.28 -11.57 -7.50
CA GLU A 191 -12.56 -12.57 -8.54
C GLU A 191 -12.14 -12.10 -9.96
N LEU A 192 -11.01 -11.38 -10.05
CA LEU A 192 -10.50 -10.85 -11.31
C LEU A 192 -9.60 -11.88 -12.01
N PHE A 193 -9.89 -12.15 -13.28
CA PHE A 193 -9.15 -13.12 -14.10
C PHE A 193 -8.25 -12.47 -15.14
N ASN A 194 -8.34 -11.15 -15.28
CA ASN A 194 -7.61 -10.37 -16.25
C ASN A 194 -6.49 -9.51 -15.62
N VAL A 195 -6.17 -9.72 -14.35
CA VAL A 195 -5.10 -9.02 -13.62
C VAL A 195 -4.01 -10.00 -13.25
N THR A 196 -2.77 -9.70 -13.63
CA THR A 196 -1.58 -10.47 -13.24
C THR A 196 -0.63 -9.59 -12.47
N VAL A 197 -0.16 -10.09 -11.31
CA VAL A 197 0.76 -9.36 -10.43
C VAL A 197 2.17 -9.92 -10.56
N TYR A 198 3.15 -9.04 -10.69
CA TYR A 198 4.58 -9.34 -10.77
C TYR A 198 5.30 -8.70 -9.58
N ALA A 199 6.03 -9.52 -8.81
CA ALA A 199 6.90 -9.05 -7.73
C ALA A 199 8.28 -8.73 -8.32
N GLU A 200 8.44 -7.55 -8.93
CA GLU A 200 9.62 -7.17 -9.68
C GLU A 200 9.85 -5.66 -9.67
N ASP A 201 11.06 -5.24 -10.03
CA ASP A 201 11.38 -3.83 -10.29
C ASP A 201 10.68 -3.33 -11.55
N ALA A 202 9.95 -2.21 -11.44
CA ALA A 202 9.18 -1.67 -12.55
C ALA A 202 10.06 -1.25 -13.75
N GLY A 203 11.26 -0.73 -13.50
CA GLY A 203 12.21 -0.34 -14.56
C GLY A 203 12.66 -1.56 -15.35
N ARG A 204 13.07 -2.60 -14.64
CA ARG A 204 13.49 -3.86 -15.25
C ARG A 204 12.35 -4.52 -16.04
N PHE A 205 11.17 -4.60 -15.47
CA PHE A 205 9.99 -5.15 -16.13
C PHE A 205 9.66 -4.39 -17.43
N MET A 206 9.71 -3.07 -17.39
CA MET A 206 9.49 -2.23 -18.57
C MET A 206 10.56 -2.43 -19.63
N GLN A 207 11.84 -2.58 -19.25
CA GLN A 207 12.93 -2.88 -20.19
C GLN A 207 12.72 -4.23 -20.88
N GLU A 208 12.39 -5.29 -20.12
CA GLU A 208 12.10 -6.61 -20.67
C GLU A 208 10.90 -6.58 -21.63
N MET A 209 9.84 -5.83 -21.31
CA MET A 209 8.72 -5.61 -22.23
C MET A 209 9.16 -4.91 -23.51
N ALA A 210 10.01 -3.89 -23.40
CA ALA A 210 10.52 -3.13 -24.55
C ALA A 210 11.41 -3.99 -25.48
N GLU A 211 12.30 -4.81 -24.92
CA GLU A 211 13.12 -5.76 -25.67
C GLU A 211 12.25 -6.78 -26.44
N GLN A 212 11.18 -7.26 -25.80
CA GLN A 212 10.24 -8.21 -26.40
C GLN A 212 9.25 -7.56 -27.35
N LYS A 213 9.25 -6.21 -27.46
CA LYS A 213 8.24 -5.43 -28.18
C LYS A 213 6.81 -5.82 -27.79
N ALA A 214 6.62 -6.04 -26.48
CA ALA A 214 5.34 -6.46 -25.95
C ALA A 214 4.31 -5.32 -26.12
N PRO A 215 3.06 -5.60 -26.55
CA PRO A 215 2.05 -4.57 -26.71
C PRO A 215 1.67 -3.97 -25.35
N LEU A 216 1.55 -2.64 -25.32
CA LEU A 216 1.07 -1.88 -24.17
C LEU A 216 0.26 -0.69 -24.66
N ASP A 217 -1.00 -0.60 -24.27
CA ASP A 217 -1.89 0.47 -24.72
C ASP A 217 -1.89 1.65 -23.78
N VAL A 218 -1.91 1.39 -22.46
CA VAL A 218 -1.90 2.43 -21.42
C VAL A 218 -0.95 2.07 -20.28
N LEU A 219 -0.15 3.04 -19.88
CA LEU A 219 0.71 2.99 -18.71
C LEU A 219 0.13 3.85 -17.60
N PHE A 220 -0.22 3.23 -16.46
CA PHE A 220 -0.44 3.93 -15.19
C PHE A 220 0.84 3.88 -14.38
N MET A 221 1.21 5.00 -13.77
CA MET A 221 2.37 5.09 -12.90
C MET A 221 2.11 6.02 -11.72
N ASP A 222 2.38 5.51 -10.52
CA ASP A 222 2.32 6.24 -9.24
C ASP A 222 3.64 6.00 -8.47
N PRO A 223 4.77 6.55 -8.98
CA PRO A 223 6.08 6.29 -8.42
C PRO A 223 6.27 6.94 -7.04
N PRO A 224 7.31 6.55 -6.29
CA PRO A 224 7.67 7.20 -5.03
C PRO A 224 8.04 8.68 -5.24
N ARG A 225 8.26 9.40 -4.12
CA ARG A 225 8.63 10.84 -4.14
C ARG A 225 9.88 11.17 -4.98
N SER A 226 10.73 10.21 -5.22
CA SER A 226 11.91 10.36 -6.11
C SER A 226 11.58 10.42 -7.59
N GLY A 227 10.33 10.15 -7.97
CA GLY A 227 9.91 9.99 -9.36
C GLY A 227 10.31 8.62 -9.93
N SER A 228 10.18 8.47 -11.24
CA SER A 228 10.65 7.29 -11.97
C SER A 228 12.15 7.37 -12.28
N THR A 229 12.73 6.22 -12.61
CA THR A 229 14.12 6.18 -13.12
C THR A 229 14.16 6.54 -14.60
N GLU A 230 15.34 6.99 -15.06
CA GLU A 230 15.54 7.33 -16.47
C GLU A 230 15.32 6.10 -17.35
N GLU A 231 15.83 4.94 -16.93
CA GLU A 231 15.67 3.66 -17.64
C GLU A 231 14.21 3.26 -17.81
N PHE A 232 13.38 3.50 -16.78
CA PHE A 232 11.92 3.25 -16.86
C PHE A 232 11.27 4.16 -17.91
N LEU A 233 11.62 5.45 -17.92
CA LEU A 233 11.05 6.42 -18.84
C LEU A 233 11.51 6.17 -20.30
N GLU A 234 12.77 5.77 -20.49
CA GLU A 234 13.29 5.36 -21.82
C GLU A 234 12.58 4.10 -22.33
N ALA A 235 12.34 3.12 -21.47
CA ALA A 235 11.57 1.95 -21.83
C ALA A 235 10.12 2.30 -22.19
N ALA A 236 9.50 3.26 -21.48
CA ALA A 236 8.17 3.78 -21.81
C ALA A 236 8.16 4.46 -23.19
N LEU A 237 9.20 5.23 -23.53
CA LEU A 237 9.36 5.84 -24.86
C LEU A 237 9.57 4.78 -25.95
N THR A 238 10.23 3.68 -25.65
CA THR A 238 10.46 2.57 -26.59
C THR A 238 9.18 1.77 -26.85
N LEU A 239 8.42 1.44 -25.81
CA LEU A 239 7.14 0.73 -25.90
C LEU A 239 6.04 1.58 -26.54
N TRP A 240 6.12 2.87 -26.34
CA TRP A 240 5.21 3.85 -26.88
C TRP A 240 3.72 3.56 -26.62
N PRO A 241 3.29 3.37 -25.34
CA PRO A 241 1.88 3.23 -25.04
C PRO A 241 1.11 4.46 -25.54
N GLY A 242 -0.11 4.25 -26.02
CA GLY A 242 -0.95 5.32 -26.55
C GLY A 242 -1.27 6.42 -25.53
N LYS A 243 -1.20 6.07 -24.24
CA LYS A 243 -1.38 7.00 -23.09
C LYS A 243 -0.51 6.62 -21.92
N ILE A 244 -0.06 7.66 -21.22
CA ILE A 244 0.58 7.55 -19.89
C ILE A 244 -0.27 8.36 -18.92
N VAL A 245 -0.73 7.70 -17.86
CA VAL A 245 -1.44 8.34 -16.75
C VAL A 245 -0.49 8.38 -15.56
N TYR A 246 0.01 9.56 -15.23
CA TYR A 246 0.98 9.76 -14.17
C TYR A 246 0.33 10.42 -12.96
N ILE A 247 0.29 9.71 -11.83
CA ILE A 247 -0.08 10.23 -10.52
C ILE A 247 1.21 10.56 -9.77
N SER A 248 1.31 11.75 -9.17
CA SER A 248 2.53 12.15 -8.46
C SER A 248 2.20 12.88 -7.16
N CYS A 249 2.97 12.58 -6.12
CA CYS A 249 2.96 13.31 -4.86
C CYS A 249 4.08 14.37 -4.75
N ASN A 250 4.93 14.52 -5.80
CA ASN A 250 6.04 15.48 -5.83
C ASN A 250 6.09 16.23 -7.18
N PRO A 251 5.74 17.52 -7.23
CA PRO A 251 5.71 18.30 -8.48
C PRO A 251 7.09 18.50 -9.12
N GLU A 252 8.18 18.49 -8.34
CA GLU A 252 9.53 18.67 -8.88
C GLU A 252 9.97 17.46 -9.71
N THR A 253 9.81 16.26 -9.15
CA THR A 253 10.15 15.02 -9.88
C THR A 253 9.17 14.75 -11.02
N LEU A 254 7.90 15.12 -10.87
CA LEU A 254 6.93 15.09 -11.96
C LEU A 254 7.39 15.96 -13.13
N GLY A 255 7.84 17.20 -12.87
CA GLY A 255 8.34 18.11 -13.91
C GLY A 255 9.54 17.53 -14.65
N ARG A 256 10.50 16.93 -13.93
CA ARG A 256 11.66 16.25 -14.50
C ARG A 256 11.25 15.09 -15.41
N ASP A 257 10.38 14.22 -14.93
CA ASP A 257 9.96 13.01 -15.66
C ASP A 257 9.12 13.39 -16.90
N LEU A 258 8.25 14.39 -16.77
CA LEU A 258 7.48 14.92 -17.91
C LEU A 258 8.37 15.59 -18.96
N GLU A 259 9.47 16.22 -18.56
CA GLU A 259 10.43 16.78 -19.52
C GLU A 259 11.03 15.68 -20.42
N ILE A 260 11.39 14.52 -19.85
CA ILE A 260 11.90 13.36 -20.60
C ILE A 260 10.82 12.84 -21.57
N LEU A 261 9.61 12.60 -21.07
CA LEU A 261 8.52 12.07 -21.87
C LEU A 261 8.11 13.03 -23.00
N THR A 262 8.07 14.34 -22.74
CA THR A 262 7.68 15.32 -23.77
C THR A 262 8.77 15.54 -24.81
N LYS A 263 10.05 15.52 -24.42
CA LYS A 263 11.17 15.50 -25.38
C LYS A 263 11.15 14.24 -26.24
N GLY A 264 10.71 13.13 -25.68
CA GLY A 264 10.51 11.88 -26.40
C GLY A 264 9.28 11.88 -27.33
N GLY A 265 8.41 12.90 -27.29
CA GLY A 265 7.30 13.07 -28.23
C GLY A 265 5.88 12.99 -27.66
N TYR A 266 5.73 12.68 -26.37
CA TYR A 266 4.41 12.76 -25.71
C TYR A 266 3.93 14.20 -25.59
N ARG A 267 2.62 14.37 -25.59
CA ARG A 267 1.95 15.67 -25.37
C ARG A 267 1.12 15.60 -24.11
N MET A 268 1.18 16.66 -23.31
CA MET A 268 0.31 16.84 -22.14
C MET A 268 -1.04 17.41 -22.56
#